data_ab27e7802472a026395ad3779b67bc2f
#
_entry.id   ab27e7802472a026395ad3779b67bc2f
#
_cell.length_a   1.000
_cell.length_b   1.000
_cell.length_c   1.000
_cell.angle_alpha   90.00
_cell.angle_beta   90.00
_cell.angle_gamma   90.00
#
_symmetry.space_group_name_H-M   'P 1'
#
loop_
_entity.id
_entity.type
_entity.pdbx_description
1 polymer ?
#
loop_
_entity_poly.entity_id
_entity_poly.type
_entity_poly.pdbx_seq_one_letter_code
_entity_poly.pdbx_strand_id
1 'polypeptide(L)'
;MTSIIPNKNKKEKQRKTKLWPIVFWLMIWQAASVFVGQEILLASPAAVLKRLFTLVTEPVFWQSLLFSGARIGAGFLLGAAAGIAGAALAGRFSIAEELLTPLVAAVKAVPVASFVILILIWISSKNLSVVISFLMVFPILYTNTRNGLRELDTALLEMTDVFQVPRPVRLRWVILPQLYPYIRTGCSLSLGPVSYTHLRAHETVLDL
;
A
#
# COMPACT_ATOMS: atom_id res chain seq x y z
N MET A 1 -19.68 46.64 -1.79
CA MET A 1 -18.62 46.26 -0.85
C MET A 1 -19.27 45.48 0.28
N THR A 2 -19.34 44.17 0.16
CA THR A 2 -19.87 43.27 1.19
C THR A 2 -18.73 42.33 1.56
N SER A 3 -18.13 42.57 2.72
CA SER A 3 -17.04 41.77 3.28
C SER A 3 -17.59 40.41 3.76
N ILE A 4 -17.22 39.33 3.09
CA ILE A 4 -17.47 37.96 3.53
C ILE A 4 -16.34 37.59 4.50
N ILE A 5 -16.58 37.76 5.79
CA ILE A 5 -15.71 37.23 6.85
C ILE A 5 -16.03 35.77 7.01
N PRO A 6 -15.12 34.81 6.77
CA PRO A 6 -15.37 33.40 7.04
C PRO A 6 -15.44 33.18 8.56
N ASN A 7 -16.59 32.70 9.03
CA ASN A 7 -16.84 32.34 10.43
C ASN A 7 -15.92 31.18 10.87
N LYS A 8 -14.86 31.51 11.60
CA LYS A 8 -13.77 30.64 12.05
C LYS A 8 -14.09 29.86 13.34
N ASN A 9 -15.33 29.48 13.58
CA ASN A 9 -15.72 28.74 14.79
C ASN A 9 -16.52 27.46 14.51
N LYS A 10 -16.06 26.64 13.55
CA LYS A 10 -16.39 25.21 13.56
C LYS A 10 -15.32 24.49 14.39
N LYS A 11 -15.48 24.49 15.72
CA LYS A 11 -14.80 23.55 16.61
C LYS A 11 -15.07 22.14 16.04
N GLU A 12 -14.07 21.51 15.44
CA GLU A 12 -14.09 20.08 15.14
C GLU A 12 -14.39 19.37 16.45
N LYS A 13 -15.64 18.92 16.56
CA LYS A 13 -16.09 18.07 17.65
C LYS A 13 -15.29 16.78 17.49
N GLN A 14 -14.18 16.63 18.20
CA GLN A 14 -13.45 15.36 18.30
C GLN A 14 -14.49 14.29 18.61
N ARG A 15 -14.78 13.45 17.63
CA ARG A 15 -15.65 12.29 17.80
C ARG A 15 -14.93 11.38 18.79
N LYS A 16 -15.28 11.51 20.08
CA LYS A 16 -14.89 10.51 21.08
C LYS A 16 -15.34 9.16 20.50
N THR A 17 -14.40 8.33 20.13
CA THR A 17 -14.67 6.96 19.64
C THR A 17 -15.49 6.27 20.72
N LYS A 18 -16.77 6.06 20.43
CA LYS A 18 -17.66 5.38 21.36
C LYS A 18 -17.15 3.93 21.44
N LEU A 19 -16.76 3.47 22.61
CA LEU A 19 -16.23 2.12 22.82
C LEU A 19 -17.31 1.03 22.68
N TRP A 20 -18.57 1.41 22.84
CA TRP A 20 -19.69 0.47 22.79
C TRP A 20 -19.81 -0.36 21.49
N PRO A 21 -19.56 0.20 20.27
CA PRO A 21 -19.62 -0.60 19.04
C PRO A 21 -18.51 -1.67 19.00
N ILE A 22 -17.34 -1.36 19.56
CA ILE A 22 -16.24 -2.33 19.65
C ILE A 22 -16.64 -3.49 20.56
N VAL A 23 -17.19 -3.19 21.74
CA VAL A 23 -17.66 -4.20 22.70
C VAL A 23 -18.80 -5.02 22.07
N PHE A 24 -19.74 -4.38 21.38
CA PHE A 24 -20.85 -5.07 20.71
C PHE A 24 -20.36 -6.09 19.67
N TRP A 25 -19.42 -5.70 18.80
CA TRP A 25 -18.87 -6.60 17.80
C TRP A 25 -18.02 -7.72 18.41
N LEU A 26 -17.27 -7.45 19.48
CA LEU A 26 -16.54 -8.48 20.21
C LEU A 26 -17.49 -9.51 20.85
N MET A 27 -18.64 -9.07 21.38
CA MET A 27 -19.67 -9.98 21.93
C MET A 27 -20.29 -10.85 20.84
N ILE A 28 -20.62 -10.27 19.68
CA ILE A 28 -21.12 -11.04 18.52
C ILE A 28 -20.09 -12.07 18.09
N TRP A 29 -18.82 -11.68 17.96
CA TRP A 29 -17.75 -12.61 17.59
C TRP A 29 -17.60 -13.74 18.63
N GLN A 30 -17.62 -13.42 19.92
CA GLN A 30 -17.58 -14.42 20.99
C GLN A 30 -18.74 -15.38 20.90
N ALA A 31 -19.97 -14.88 20.71
CA ALA A 31 -21.19 -15.70 20.60
C ALA A 31 -21.10 -16.61 19.35
N ALA A 32 -20.69 -16.08 18.21
CA ALA A 32 -20.51 -16.87 16.99
C ALA A 32 -19.48 -17.97 17.17
N SER A 33 -18.36 -17.70 17.84
CA SER A 33 -17.32 -18.69 18.13
C SER A 33 -17.83 -19.84 19.01
N VAL A 34 -18.61 -19.50 20.04
CA VAL A 34 -19.24 -20.51 20.93
C VAL A 34 -20.28 -21.34 20.16
N PHE A 35 -21.03 -20.70 19.25
CA PHE A 35 -22.06 -21.40 18.45
C PHE A 35 -21.45 -22.37 17.44
N VAL A 36 -20.34 -22.00 16.81
CA VAL A 36 -19.58 -22.87 15.88
C VAL A 36 -18.91 -24.04 16.61
N GLY A 37 -18.49 -23.84 17.86
CA GLY A 37 -17.95 -24.88 18.74
C GLY A 37 -16.62 -25.49 18.31
N GLN A 38 -15.99 -24.99 17.23
CA GLN A 38 -14.69 -25.44 16.71
C GLN A 38 -13.72 -24.27 16.62
N GLU A 39 -12.70 -24.26 17.47
CA GLU A 39 -11.67 -23.20 17.50
C GLU A 39 -10.86 -23.10 16.20
N ILE A 40 -10.76 -24.21 15.43
CA ILE A 40 -10.06 -24.24 14.13
C ILE A 40 -10.82 -23.40 13.08
N LEU A 41 -12.16 -23.41 13.12
CA LEU A 41 -12.98 -22.66 12.15
C LEU A 41 -13.15 -21.21 12.57
N LEU A 42 -13.38 -20.97 13.87
CA LEU A 42 -13.60 -19.62 14.42
C LEU A 42 -13.04 -19.52 15.84
N ALA A 43 -11.80 -19.06 15.95
CA ALA A 43 -11.17 -18.82 17.25
C ALA A 43 -11.91 -17.74 18.03
N SER A 44 -12.13 -17.93 19.33
CA SER A 44 -12.75 -16.94 20.19
C SER A 44 -11.83 -15.75 20.46
N PRO A 45 -12.35 -14.52 20.64
CA PRO A 45 -11.55 -13.37 21.05
C PRO A 45 -10.69 -13.63 22.28
N ALA A 46 -11.22 -14.36 23.25
CA ALA A 46 -10.49 -14.72 24.46
C ALA A 46 -9.31 -15.66 24.18
N ALA A 47 -9.48 -16.67 23.32
CA ALA A 47 -8.42 -17.58 22.89
C ALA A 47 -7.32 -16.84 22.10
N VAL A 48 -7.72 -15.94 21.20
CA VAL A 48 -6.78 -15.10 20.43
C VAL A 48 -5.95 -14.23 21.35
N LEU A 49 -6.55 -13.54 22.32
CA LEU A 49 -5.82 -12.72 23.30
C LEU A 49 -4.85 -13.56 24.13
N LYS A 50 -5.30 -14.71 24.66
CA LYS A 50 -4.45 -15.61 25.42
C LYS A 50 -3.24 -16.07 24.59
N ARG A 51 -3.47 -16.48 23.34
CA ARG A 51 -2.40 -16.92 22.44
C ARG A 51 -1.44 -15.77 22.10
N LEU A 52 -1.97 -14.56 21.88
CA LEU A 52 -1.16 -13.37 21.61
C LEU A 52 -0.21 -13.07 22.78
N PHE A 53 -0.72 -13.09 24.02
CA PHE A 53 0.13 -12.90 25.20
C PHE A 53 1.25 -13.94 25.31
N THR A 54 0.97 -15.19 24.96
CA THR A 54 2.01 -16.24 24.94
C THR A 54 3.04 -15.99 23.83
N LEU A 55 2.59 -15.65 22.61
CA LEU A 55 3.48 -15.41 21.48
C LEU A 55 4.39 -14.20 21.68
N VAL A 56 3.90 -13.13 22.28
CA VAL A 56 4.70 -11.91 22.54
C VAL A 56 5.90 -12.19 23.44
N THR A 57 5.83 -13.22 24.28
CA THR A 57 6.95 -13.63 25.15
C THR A 57 7.97 -14.54 24.45
N GLU A 58 7.64 -15.06 23.25
CA GLU A 58 8.52 -15.93 22.49
C GLU A 58 9.47 -15.13 21.57
N PRO A 59 10.81 -15.26 21.70
CA PRO A 59 11.78 -14.57 20.83
C PRO A 59 11.61 -14.93 19.34
N VAL A 60 11.21 -16.16 19.03
CA VAL A 60 10.99 -16.67 17.68
C VAL A 60 9.87 -15.91 16.98
N PHE A 61 8.84 -15.49 17.71
CA PHE A 61 7.75 -14.67 17.17
C PHE A 61 8.28 -13.34 16.61
N TRP A 62 9.11 -12.64 17.39
CA TRP A 62 9.68 -11.36 16.97
C TRP A 62 10.65 -11.49 15.80
N GLN A 63 11.47 -12.53 15.78
CA GLN A 63 12.36 -12.82 14.65
C GLN A 63 11.56 -13.06 13.37
N SER A 64 10.52 -13.87 13.43
CA SER A 64 9.65 -14.16 12.28
C SER A 64 8.91 -12.91 11.79
N LEU A 65 8.42 -12.10 12.72
CA LEU A 65 7.73 -10.84 12.42
C LEU A 65 8.67 -9.84 11.73
N LEU A 66 9.87 -9.63 12.28
CA LEU A 66 10.85 -8.72 11.69
C LEU A 66 11.32 -9.21 10.32
N PHE A 67 11.57 -10.51 10.17
CA PHE A 67 12.01 -11.08 8.92
C PHE A 67 10.95 -10.96 7.81
N SER A 68 9.68 -11.22 8.15
CA SER A 68 8.55 -11.05 7.25
C SER A 68 8.35 -9.57 6.91
N GLY A 69 8.39 -8.69 7.91
CA GLY A 69 8.26 -7.24 7.73
C GLY A 69 9.37 -6.67 6.83
N ALA A 70 10.61 -7.10 7.02
CA ALA A 70 11.74 -6.68 6.18
C ALA A 70 11.55 -7.08 4.71
N ARG A 71 11.05 -8.30 4.44
CA ARG A 71 10.76 -8.77 3.07
C ARG A 71 9.64 -7.98 2.41
N ILE A 72 8.56 -7.75 3.14
CA ILE A 72 7.46 -6.90 2.66
C ILE A 72 7.97 -5.50 2.34
N GLY A 73 8.71 -4.91 3.29
CA GLY A 73 9.31 -3.60 3.12
C GLY A 73 10.24 -3.53 1.90
N ALA A 74 11.07 -4.55 1.69
CA ALA A 74 11.93 -4.64 0.51
C ALA A 74 11.13 -4.70 -0.79
N GLY A 75 10.10 -5.57 -0.86
CA GLY A 75 9.20 -5.66 -2.01
C GLY A 75 8.44 -4.35 -2.28
N PHE A 76 7.97 -3.69 -1.22
CA PHE A 76 7.33 -2.38 -1.30
C PHE A 76 8.27 -1.31 -1.87
N LEU A 77 9.48 -1.20 -1.32
CA LEU A 77 10.46 -0.21 -1.78
C LEU A 77 10.90 -0.46 -3.22
N LEU A 78 11.14 -1.72 -3.60
CA LEU A 78 11.47 -2.09 -4.97
C LEU A 78 10.31 -1.76 -5.93
N GLY A 79 9.07 -2.10 -5.56
CA GLY A 79 7.88 -1.80 -6.34
C GLY A 79 7.64 -0.30 -6.47
N ALA A 80 7.85 0.46 -5.40
CA ALA A 80 7.71 1.91 -5.41
C ALA A 80 8.79 2.56 -6.28
N ALA A 81 10.05 2.19 -6.11
CA ALA A 81 11.15 2.70 -6.92
C ALA A 81 10.95 2.39 -8.42
N ALA A 82 10.60 1.13 -8.75
CA ALA A 82 10.34 0.73 -10.13
C ALA A 82 9.11 1.46 -10.72
N GLY A 83 8.03 1.62 -9.94
CA GLY A 83 6.82 2.33 -10.37
C GLY A 83 7.07 3.81 -10.66
N ILE A 84 7.77 4.50 -9.77
CA ILE A 84 8.14 5.91 -9.95
C ILE A 84 9.10 6.08 -11.12
N ALA A 85 10.15 5.24 -11.20
CA ALA A 85 11.11 5.27 -12.29
C ALA A 85 10.45 4.94 -13.65
N GLY A 86 9.60 3.92 -13.69
CA GLY A 86 8.82 3.56 -14.88
C GLY A 86 7.90 4.69 -15.35
N ALA A 87 7.21 5.37 -14.42
CA ALA A 87 6.37 6.52 -14.73
C ALA A 87 7.20 7.71 -15.26
N ALA A 88 8.38 7.97 -14.69
CA ALA A 88 9.28 9.01 -15.16
C ALA A 88 9.83 8.69 -16.58
N LEU A 89 10.19 7.43 -16.84
CA LEU A 89 10.60 6.98 -18.18
C LEU A 89 9.47 7.10 -19.20
N ALA A 90 8.25 6.67 -18.84
CA ALA A 90 7.07 6.82 -19.69
C ALA A 90 6.70 8.30 -19.92
N GLY A 91 6.99 9.18 -18.97
CA GLY A 91 6.82 10.62 -19.15
C GLY A 91 7.84 11.23 -20.10
N ARG A 92 9.01 10.59 -20.27
CA ARG A 92 10.10 11.09 -21.12
C ARG A 92 10.10 10.48 -22.51
N PHE A 93 9.71 9.21 -22.64
CA PHE A 93 9.81 8.42 -23.88
C PHE A 93 8.46 7.78 -24.20
N SER A 94 7.88 8.07 -25.38
CA SER A 94 6.61 7.48 -25.84
C SER A 94 6.68 5.95 -25.93
N ILE A 95 7.82 5.41 -26.38
CA ILE A 95 8.03 3.96 -26.46
C ILE A 95 7.91 3.30 -25.08
N ALA A 96 8.45 3.93 -24.04
CA ALA A 96 8.33 3.41 -22.68
C ALA A 96 6.87 3.44 -22.19
N GLU A 97 6.10 4.46 -22.55
CA GLU A 97 4.66 4.55 -22.24
C GLU A 97 3.87 3.45 -22.96
N GLU A 98 4.12 3.26 -24.26
CA GLU A 98 3.45 2.24 -25.07
C GLU A 98 3.71 0.82 -24.58
N LEU A 99 4.90 0.54 -24.03
CA LEU A 99 5.26 -0.76 -23.48
C LEU A 99 4.75 -0.97 -22.05
N LEU A 100 4.90 0.05 -21.19
CA LEU A 100 4.55 -0.09 -19.77
C LEU A 100 3.05 -0.03 -19.51
N THR A 101 2.28 0.71 -20.30
CA THR A 101 0.84 0.86 -20.11
C THR A 101 0.10 -0.48 -20.22
N PRO A 102 0.27 -1.30 -21.29
CA PRO A 102 -0.38 -2.61 -21.36
C PRO A 102 0.15 -3.59 -20.30
N LEU A 103 1.44 -3.54 -19.97
CA LEU A 103 2.01 -4.37 -18.90
C LEU A 103 1.34 -4.09 -17.55
N VAL A 104 1.24 -2.82 -17.18
CA VAL A 104 0.58 -2.40 -15.94
C VAL A 104 -0.89 -2.77 -15.93
N ALA A 105 -1.59 -2.61 -17.07
CA ALA A 105 -2.98 -3.02 -17.21
C ALA A 105 -3.15 -4.53 -17.02
N ALA A 106 -2.28 -5.33 -17.63
CA ALA A 106 -2.29 -6.79 -17.46
C ALA A 106 -2.08 -7.21 -16.01
N VAL A 107 -1.09 -6.62 -15.31
CA VAL A 107 -0.84 -6.92 -13.89
C VAL A 107 -2.04 -6.55 -13.02
N LYS A 108 -2.75 -5.45 -13.32
CA LYS A 108 -3.95 -5.05 -12.57
C LYS A 108 -5.16 -5.95 -12.84
N ALA A 109 -5.27 -6.52 -14.03
CA ALA A 109 -6.40 -7.34 -14.43
C ALA A 109 -6.39 -8.73 -13.80
N VAL A 110 -5.22 -9.26 -13.44
CA VAL A 110 -5.08 -10.61 -12.88
C VAL A 110 -5.29 -10.58 -11.36
N PRO A 111 -6.18 -11.41 -10.80
CA PRO A 111 -6.33 -11.56 -9.35
C PRO A 111 -5.01 -11.98 -8.69
N VAL A 112 -4.65 -11.32 -7.59
CA VAL A 112 -3.38 -11.60 -6.88
C VAL A 112 -3.23 -13.05 -6.49
N ALA A 113 -4.32 -13.71 -6.09
CA ALA A 113 -4.32 -15.14 -5.73
C ALA A 113 -3.80 -16.04 -6.86
N SER A 114 -4.12 -15.72 -8.12
CA SER A 114 -3.62 -16.45 -9.29
C SER A 114 -2.12 -16.26 -9.48
N PHE A 115 -1.60 -15.07 -9.22
CA PHE A 115 -0.15 -14.83 -9.24
C PHE A 115 0.59 -15.61 -8.17
N VAL A 116 0.02 -15.76 -6.96
CA VAL A 116 0.64 -16.53 -5.88
C VAL A 116 0.93 -17.95 -6.31
N ILE A 117 -0.06 -18.62 -6.91
CA ILE A 117 0.09 -20.02 -7.38
C ILE A 117 1.16 -20.09 -8.48
N LEU A 118 1.11 -19.17 -9.45
CA LEU A 118 2.09 -19.15 -10.55
C LEU A 118 3.52 -18.91 -10.05
N ILE A 119 3.70 -17.99 -9.12
CA ILE A 119 5.02 -17.64 -8.58
C ILE A 119 5.58 -18.79 -7.74
N LEU A 120 4.75 -19.51 -6.98
CA LEU A 120 5.18 -20.66 -6.16
C LEU A 120 5.81 -21.80 -7.00
N ILE A 121 5.41 -21.93 -8.27
CA ILE A 121 5.99 -22.93 -9.19
C ILE A 121 7.46 -22.58 -9.54
N TRP A 122 7.80 -21.26 -9.59
CA TRP A 122 9.08 -20.80 -10.10
C TRP A 122 10.02 -20.27 -9.01
N ILE A 123 9.46 -19.77 -7.92
CA ILE A 123 10.22 -19.08 -6.87
C ILE A 123 9.95 -19.76 -5.53
N SER A 124 11.03 -19.99 -4.76
CA SER A 124 10.92 -20.51 -3.39
C SER A 124 9.97 -19.65 -2.55
N SER A 125 9.16 -20.30 -1.71
CA SER A 125 8.23 -19.66 -0.75
C SER A 125 8.89 -18.57 0.10
N LYS A 126 10.19 -18.68 0.33
CA LYS A 126 10.97 -17.65 1.06
C LYS A 126 10.93 -16.27 0.41
N ASN A 127 10.89 -16.17 -0.91
CA ASN A 127 10.92 -14.89 -1.65
C ASN A 127 9.54 -14.45 -2.16
N LEU A 128 8.53 -15.27 -1.96
CA LEU A 128 7.16 -15.03 -2.40
C LEU A 128 6.65 -13.65 -1.95
N SER A 129 6.87 -13.31 -0.70
CA SER A 129 6.43 -12.06 -0.08
C SER A 129 6.99 -10.81 -0.76
N VAL A 130 8.27 -10.85 -1.14
CA VAL A 130 8.92 -9.73 -1.85
C VAL A 130 8.28 -9.53 -3.21
N VAL A 131 8.07 -10.64 -3.97
CA VAL A 131 7.53 -10.58 -5.33
C VAL A 131 6.07 -10.13 -5.33
N ILE A 132 5.25 -10.64 -4.40
CA ILE A 132 3.85 -10.22 -4.29
C ILE A 132 3.76 -8.74 -3.92
N SER A 133 4.53 -8.29 -2.93
CA SER A 133 4.56 -6.87 -2.55
C SER A 133 4.99 -5.99 -3.72
N PHE A 134 6.02 -6.40 -4.47
CA PHE A 134 6.46 -5.71 -5.68
C PHE A 134 5.34 -5.61 -6.72
N LEU A 135 4.71 -6.73 -7.08
CA LEU A 135 3.65 -6.79 -8.09
C LEU A 135 2.42 -5.95 -7.73
N MET A 136 2.14 -5.79 -6.44
CA MET A 136 1.02 -4.96 -6.00
C MET A 136 1.36 -3.49 -5.98
N VAL A 137 2.56 -3.14 -5.52
CA VAL A 137 2.97 -1.74 -5.35
C VAL A 137 3.32 -1.09 -6.68
N PHE A 138 4.05 -1.80 -7.54
CA PHE A 138 4.53 -1.29 -8.83
C PHE A 138 3.43 -0.64 -9.68
N PRO A 139 2.30 -1.32 -10.02
CA PRO A 139 1.27 -0.73 -10.87
C PRO A 139 0.54 0.45 -10.21
N ILE A 140 0.41 0.44 -8.88
CA ILE A 140 -0.24 1.52 -8.14
C ILE A 140 0.62 2.78 -8.20
N LEU A 141 1.91 2.66 -7.86
CA LEU A 141 2.85 3.79 -7.89
C LEU A 141 3.08 4.30 -9.31
N TYR A 142 3.23 3.40 -10.29
CA TYR A 142 3.34 3.79 -11.70
C TYR A 142 2.16 4.66 -12.13
N THR A 143 0.93 4.19 -11.89
CA THR A 143 -0.28 4.90 -12.32
C THR A 143 -0.42 6.25 -11.61
N ASN A 144 -0.24 6.29 -10.28
CA ASN A 144 -0.37 7.54 -9.54
C ASN A 144 0.71 8.55 -9.95
N THR A 145 1.96 8.12 -10.07
CA THR A 145 3.06 9.00 -10.51
C THR A 145 2.84 9.47 -11.94
N ARG A 146 2.37 8.60 -12.84
CA ARG A 146 2.08 8.96 -14.24
C ARG A 146 0.96 9.99 -14.33
N ASN A 147 -0.09 9.84 -13.53
CA ASN A 147 -1.16 10.84 -13.43
C ASN A 147 -0.61 12.18 -12.90
N GLY A 148 0.20 12.16 -11.86
CA GLY A 148 0.82 13.38 -11.34
C GLY A 148 1.72 14.08 -12.36
N LEU A 149 2.44 13.32 -13.21
CA LEU A 149 3.24 13.90 -14.30
C LEU A 149 2.39 14.55 -15.40
N ARG A 150 1.16 14.06 -15.62
CA ARG A 150 0.22 14.64 -16.59
C ARG A 150 -0.47 15.89 -16.06
N GLU A 151 -0.62 16.00 -14.74
CA GLU A 151 -1.29 17.11 -14.05
C GLU A 151 -0.31 18.21 -13.61
N LEU A 152 0.95 18.19 -14.08
CA LEU A 152 1.91 19.24 -13.81
C LEU A 152 1.43 20.57 -14.39
N ASP A 153 1.55 21.64 -13.60
CA ASP A 153 1.20 23.00 -14.02
C ASP A 153 2.12 23.46 -15.16
N THR A 154 1.54 23.57 -16.35
CA THR A 154 2.25 24.01 -17.57
C THR A 154 2.75 25.45 -17.45
N ALA A 155 2.02 26.33 -16.78
CA ALA A 155 2.45 27.73 -16.61
C ALA A 155 3.72 27.82 -15.74
N LEU A 156 3.81 27.00 -14.69
CA LEU A 156 5.02 26.92 -13.87
C LEU A 156 6.20 26.32 -14.67
N LEU A 157 5.93 25.34 -15.55
CA LEU A 157 6.97 24.75 -16.38
C LEU A 157 7.49 25.76 -17.42
N GLU A 158 6.61 26.50 -18.09
CA GLU A 158 6.93 27.57 -19.02
C GLU A 158 7.74 28.68 -18.34
N MET A 159 7.34 29.08 -17.13
CA MET A 159 8.11 30.03 -16.33
C MET A 159 9.55 29.57 -16.12
N THR A 160 9.76 28.28 -15.78
CA THR A 160 11.12 27.75 -15.60
C THR A 160 11.95 27.76 -16.89
N ASP A 161 11.30 27.62 -18.03
CA ASP A 161 11.97 27.66 -19.34
C ASP A 161 12.36 29.10 -19.71
N VAL A 162 11.46 30.08 -19.47
CA VAL A 162 11.75 31.51 -19.69
C VAL A 162 12.92 32.00 -18.82
N PHE A 163 12.95 31.59 -17.55
CA PHE A 163 14.02 31.96 -16.62
C PHE A 163 15.26 31.06 -16.73
N GLN A 164 15.29 30.12 -17.68
CA GLN A 164 16.41 29.18 -17.93
C GLN A 164 16.84 28.47 -16.63
N VAL A 165 15.87 28.05 -15.81
CA VAL A 165 16.14 27.38 -14.54
C VAL A 165 16.87 26.05 -14.79
N PRO A 166 18.00 25.78 -14.12
CA PRO A 166 18.75 24.53 -14.28
C PRO A 166 17.88 23.31 -13.97
N ARG A 167 18.00 22.24 -14.76
CA ARG A 167 17.21 21.00 -14.64
C ARG A 167 17.12 20.43 -13.21
N PRO A 168 18.20 20.32 -12.41
CA PRO A 168 18.11 19.79 -11.05
C PRO A 168 17.29 20.70 -10.12
N VAL A 169 17.36 22.02 -10.30
CA VAL A 169 16.58 22.99 -9.54
C VAL A 169 15.09 22.89 -9.91
N ARG A 170 14.78 22.84 -11.22
CA ARG A 170 13.41 22.62 -11.72
C ARG A 170 12.82 21.31 -11.18
N LEU A 171 13.58 20.21 -11.19
CA LEU A 171 13.12 18.92 -10.66
C LEU A 171 12.79 19.03 -9.16
N ARG A 172 13.71 19.63 -8.38
CA ARG A 172 13.58 19.67 -6.91
C ARG A 172 12.51 20.63 -6.43
N TRP A 173 12.38 21.80 -7.06
CA TRP A 173 11.54 22.89 -6.55
C TRP A 173 10.20 23.06 -7.27
N VAL A 174 10.05 22.53 -8.48
CA VAL A 174 8.82 22.66 -9.27
C VAL A 174 8.15 21.29 -9.47
N ILE A 175 8.87 20.28 -9.96
CA ILE A 175 8.26 19.00 -10.31
C ILE A 175 7.98 18.14 -9.07
N LEU A 176 8.98 17.91 -8.22
CA LEU A 176 8.83 17.05 -7.04
C LEU A 176 7.73 17.51 -6.07
N PRO A 177 7.59 18.81 -5.73
CA PRO A 177 6.50 19.25 -4.87
C PRO A 177 5.10 18.97 -5.45
N GLN A 178 4.94 19.10 -6.76
CA GLN A 178 3.67 18.82 -7.43
C GLN A 178 3.39 17.31 -7.52
N LEU A 179 4.42 16.47 -7.66
CA LEU A 179 4.30 15.02 -7.68
C LEU A 179 4.07 14.41 -6.29
N TYR A 180 4.54 15.07 -5.23
CA TYR A 180 4.50 14.54 -3.87
C TYR A 180 3.09 14.06 -3.42
N PRO A 181 1.98 14.80 -3.64
CA PRO A 181 0.64 14.34 -3.29
C PRO A 181 0.27 13.04 -3.98
N TYR A 182 0.62 12.86 -5.26
CA TYR A 182 0.34 11.65 -6.05
C TYR A 182 1.14 10.46 -5.56
N ILE A 183 2.43 10.64 -5.28
CA ILE A 183 3.29 9.59 -4.73
C ILE A 183 2.80 9.18 -3.34
N ARG A 184 2.47 10.15 -2.47
CA ARG A 184 1.92 9.89 -1.14
C ARG A 184 0.61 9.10 -1.21
N THR A 185 -0.29 9.48 -2.11
CA THR A 185 -1.55 8.76 -2.34
C THR A 185 -1.28 7.34 -2.82
N GLY A 186 -0.36 7.17 -3.79
CA GLY A 186 0.06 5.86 -4.27
C GLY A 186 0.63 4.98 -3.17
N CYS A 187 1.50 5.52 -2.30
CA CYS A 187 2.02 4.79 -1.13
C CYS A 187 0.89 4.38 -0.17
N SER A 188 -0.03 5.30 0.15
CA SER A 188 -1.15 5.01 1.04
C SER A 188 -2.08 3.93 0.48
N LEU A 189 -2.37 3.97 -0.82
CA LEU A 189 -3.17 2.96 -1.51
C LEU A 189 -2.47 1.60 -1.58
N SER A 190 -1.14 1.58 -1.67
CA SER A 190 -0.37 0.34 -1.75
C SER A 190 -0.23 -0.37 -0.40
N LEU A 191 -0.27 0.35 0.72
CA LEU A 191 -0.12 -0.24 2.06
C LEU A 191 -1.27 -1.18 2.43
N GLY A 192 -2.51 -0.86 2.03
CA GLY A 192 -3.69 -1.69 2.30
C GLY A 192 -3.57 -3.10 1.72
N PRO A 193 -3.49 -3.27 0.40
CA PRO A 193 -3.37 -4.57 -0.25
C PRO A 193 -2.15 -5.38 0.20
N VAL A 194 -1.00 -4.73 0.40
CA VAL A 194 0.23 -5.40 0.85
C VAL A 194 0.05 -6.03 2.22
N SER A 195 -0.68 -5.38 3.12
CA SER A 195 -0.96 -5.93 4.45
C SER A 195 -1.86 -7.17 4.43
N TYR A 196 -2.86 -7.20 3.54
CA TYR A 196 -3.83 -8.32 3.47
C TYR A 196 -3.27 -9.58 2.80
N THR A 197 -2.49 -9.45 1.74
CA THR A 197 -1.95 -10.60 1.00
C THR A 197 -0.91 -11.38 1.79
N HIS A 198 -0.25 -10.71 2.73
CA HIS A 198 0.79 -11.32 3.54
C HIS A 198 0.26 -12.30 4.58
N LEU A 199 -0.87 -11.99 5.21
CA LEU A 199 -1.51 -12.88 6.16
C LEU A 199 -1.95 -14.20 5.47
N ARG A 200 -2.44 -14.10 4.23
CA ARG A 200 -2.91 -15.25 3.47
C ARG A 200 -1.79 -16.15 2.94
N ALA A 201 -0.64 -15.58 2.57
CA ALA A 201 0.52 -16.35 2.09
C ALA A 201 1.15 -17.19 3.21
N HIS A 202 1.01 -16.78 4.47
CA HIS A 202 1.54 -17.53 5.62
C HIS A 202 0.67 -18.73 5.98
N GLU A 203 -0.64 -18.66 5.77
CA GLU A 203 -1.56 -19.77 6.03
C GLU A 203 -1.34 -20.93 5.06
N THR A 204 -1.13 -20.65 3.78
CA THR A 204 -0.91 -21.70 2.75
C THR A 204 0.44 -22.40 2.84
N VAL A 205 1.41 -21.86 3.57
CA VAL A 205 2.75 -22.46 3.73
C VAL A 205 2.86 -23.33 4.98
N LEU A 206 1.95 -23.16 5.95
CA LEU A 206 1.92 -23.99 7.16
C LEU A 206 1.12 -25.28 6.99
N ASP A 207 0.33 -25.40 5.92
CA ASP A 207 -0.51 -26.57 5.61
C ASP A 207 0.13 -27.53 4.59
N LEU A 208 1.38 -27.30 4.18
CA LEU A 208 2.21 -28.16 3.33
C LEU A 208 3.47 -28.61 4.07
#